data_1111f798ca593cae32868cbf4bd08b1a
#
_entry.id   1111f798ca593cae32868cbf4bd08b1a
#
_cell.length_a   1.000
_cell.length_b   1.000
_cell.length_c   1.000
_cell.angle_alpha   90.00
_cell.angle_beta   90.00
_cell.angle_gamma   90.00
#
_symmetry.space_group_name_H-M   'P 1'
#
loop_
_entity.id
_entity.type
_entity.pdbx_description
1 polymer ?
#
loop_
_entity_poly.entity_id
_entity_poly.type
_entity_poly.pdbx_seq_one_letter_code
_entity_poly.pdbx_strand_id
1 'polypeptide(L)'
;MKFLRKVLIGTLVVEGCGALLYMTVFVPGYGLRGIWISIFNAVSAFCNAGMDIMAEDSLCGYVFQPMVNLVTMLLIILGGLGYIVWWDVLRVLKNIRSQKLKCFRLLTLHSKIALTVTGILIVVGAAAFYIFEYNNPLTMQDYTVPQRIWASLFQAVTTRTAGFATIPQEDLTNTSAIISVLLMLIGGSPVGTAGGMKTVTIAVLLVSMFATIGNKEDAELFGRNIPKQAVNKSVAVVGMFFIIASLSAIFLSAVTDAD
;
A
#
# COMPACT_ATOMS: atom_id res chain seq x y z
N MET A 1 12.86 24.40 -5.77
CA MET A 1 11.85 25.02 -4.93
C MET A 1 10.38 24.81 -5.35
N LYS A 2 9.96 25.03 -6.60
CA LYS A 2 8.54 24.88 -7.03
C LYS A 2 7.97 23.47 -6.84
N PHE A 3 8.76 22.40 -7.04
CA PHE A 3 8.31 21.01 -6.86
C PHE A 3 8.07 20.69 -5.37
N LEU A 4 9.02 21.03 -4.50
CA LEU A 4 8.92 20.79 -3.06
C LEU A 4 7.68 21.47 -2.46
N ARG A 5 7.44 22.76 -2.84
CA ARG A 5 6.24 23.48 -2.40
C ARG A 5 4.93 22.76 -2.83
N LYS A 6 4.89 22.23 -4.05
CA LYS A 6 3.73 21.46 -4.52
C LYS A 6 3.53 20.19 -3.71
N VAL A 7 4.61 19.46 -3.40
CA VAL A 7 4.56 18.26 -2.56
C VAL A 7 4.01 18.61 -1.19
N LEU A 8 4.56 19.60 -0.50
CA LEU A 8 4.11 20.02 0.83
C LEU A 8 2.63 20.41 0.85
N ILE A 9 2.21 21.26 -0.10
CA ILE A 9 0.80 21.69 -0.18
C ILE A 9 -0.10 20.47 -0.48
N GLY A 10 0.30 19.59 -1.41
CA GLY A 10 -0.47 18.40 -1.75
C GLY A 10 -0.65 17.47 -0.55
N THR A 11 0.42 17.24 0.21
CA THR A 11 0.40 16.44 1.44
C THR A 11 -0.56 17.05 2.46
N LEU A 12 -0.39 18.32 2.81
CA LEU A 12 -1.25 19.01 3.79
C LEU A 12 -2.73 19.00 3.39
N VAL A 13 -3.03 19.15 2.10
CA VAL A 13 -4.41 19.09 1.61
C VAL A 13 -4.99 17.69 1.77
N VAL A 14 -4.26 16.64 1.40
CA VAL A 14 -4.76 15.25 1.48
C VAL A 14 -4.90 14.81 2.94
N GLU A 15 -3.89 15.07 3.77
CA GLU A 15 -3.94 14.77 5.21
C GLU A 15 -5.04 15.58 5.91
N GLY A 16 -5.18 16.87 5.59
CA GLY A 16 -6.24 17.72 6.13
C GLY A 16 -7.64 17.22 5.75
N CYS A 17 -7.86 16.84 4.49
CA CYS A 17 -9.12 16.23 4.07
C CYS A 17 -9.37 14.91 4.81
N GLY A 18 -8.37 14.06 4.95
CA GLY A 18 -8.46 12.82 5.72
C GLY A 18 -8.82 13.06 7.19
N ALA A 19 -8.15 14.01 7.82
CA ALA A 19 -8.43 14.39 9.21
C ALA A 19 -9.87 14.91 9.39
N LEU A 20 -10.36 15.75 8.48
CA LEU A 20 -11.74 16.24 8.51
C LEU A 20 -12.76 15.10 8.38
N LEU A 21 -12.50 14.12 7.52
CA LEU A 21 -13.35 12.95 7.37
C LEU A 21 -13.31 12.07 8.63
N TYR A 22 -12.16 11.85 9.24
CA TYR A 22 -12.05 11.13 10.51
C TYR A 22 -12.76 11.84 11.66
N MET A 23 -12.75 13.18 11.69
CA MET A 23 -13.44 13.95 12.72
C MET A 23 -14.95 13.66 12.76
N THR A 24 -15.56 13.28 11.64
CA THR A 24 -16.99 12.92 11.60
C THR A 24 -17.31 11.68 12.43
N VAL A 25 -16.31 10.81 12.69
CA VAL A 25 -16.47 9.60 13.49
C VAL A 25 -15.84 9.75 14.88
N PHE A 26 -14.62 10.29 14.96
CA PHE A 26 -13.89 10.33 16.23
C PHE A 26 -14.31 11.46 17.17
N VAL A 27 -14.77 12.62 16.65
CA VAL A 27 -15.23 13.70 17.52
C VAL A 27 -16.51 13.33 18.28
N PRO A 28 -17.53 12.72 17.68
CA PRO A 28 -18.69 12.23 18.44
C PRO A 28 -18.35 11.21 19.53
N GLY A 29 -17.34 10.35 19.30
CA GLY A 29 -16.93 9.31 20.26
C GLY A 29 -15.97 9.78 21.35
N TYR A 30 -15.06 10.71 21.04
CA TYR A 30 -13.96 11.10 21.94
C TYR A 30 -13.96 12.59 22.30
N GLY A 31 -14.98 13.37 21.87
CA GLY A 31 -15.04 14.82 22.09
C GLY A 31 -13.83 15.55 21.48
N LEU A 32 -13.29 16.54 22.20
CA LEU A 32 -12.14 17.34 21.72
C LEU A 32 -10.89 16.50 21.44
N ARG A 33 -10.68 15.40 22.18
CA ARG A 33 -9.58 14.47 21.93
C ARG A 33 -9.71 13.82 20.55
N GLY A 34 -10.93 13.64 20.05
CA GLY A 34 -11.20 13.11 18.72
C GLY A 34 -10.61 13.95 17.58
N ILE A 35 -10.44 15.27 17.77
CA ILE A 35 -9.77 16.15 16.79
C ILE A 35 -8.30 15.74 16.65
N TRP A 36 -7.60 15.55 17.77
CA TRP A 36 -6.19 15.14 17.77
C TRP A 36 -6.00 13.73 17.19
N ILE A 37 -6.86 12.79 17.58
CA ILE A 37 -6.87 11.42 17.04
C ILE A 37 -7.04 11.47 15.51
N SER A 38 -7.95 12.29 15.00
CA SER A 38 -8.20 12.43 13.56
C SER A 38 -7.00 12.94 12.79
N ILE A 39 -6.34 13.99 13.31
CA ILE A 39 -5.13 14.54 12.68
C ILE A 39 -3.99 13.53 12.70
N PHE A 40 -3.75 12.92 13.86
CA PHE A 40 -2.67 11.95 14.03
C PHE A 40 -2.84 10.75 13.09
N ASN A 41 -4.03 10.14 13.08
CA ASN A 41 -4.30 8.98 12.22
C ASN A 41 -4.26 9.34 10.72
N ALA A 42 -4.68 10.54 10.33
CA ALA A 42 -4.60 10.97 8.94
C ALA A 42 -3.13 11.08 8.47
N VAL A 43 -2.28 11.71 9.27
CA VAL A 43 -0.83 11.82 8.99
C VAL A 43 -0.19 10.44 9.00
N SER A 44 -0.46 9.61 10.02
CA SER A 44 0.08 8.26 10.15
C SER A 44 -0.31 7.37 8.96
N ALA A 45 -1.59 7.41 8.54
CA ALA A 45 -2.07 6.63 7.41
C ALA A 45 -1.44 7.08 6.08
N PHE A 46 -1.35 8.39 5.86
CA PHE A 46 -0.72 8.93 4.66
C PHE A 46 0.78 8.64 4.60
N CYS A 47 1.46 8.75 5.73
CA CYS A 47 2.89 8.43 5.83
C CYS A 47 3.19 6.93 5.83
N ASN A 48 2.17 6.05 5.79
CA ASN A 48 2.31 4.60 5.95
C ASN A 48 3.12 4.24 7.21
N ALA A 49 2.87 4.95 8.32
CA ALA A 49 3.59 4.77 9.58
C ALA A 49 2.93 3.72 10.49
N GLY A 50 1.61 3.54 10.39
CA GLY A 50 0.84 2.55 11.14
C GLY A 50 0.74 2.80 12.65
N MET A 51 1.21 3.95 13.10
CA MET A 51 1.07 4.35 14.50
C MET A 51 -0.32 4.94 14.71
N ASP A 52 -0.96 4.54 15.78
CA ASP A 52 -2.20 5.16 16.26
C ASP A 52 -2.10 5.49 17.76
N ILE A 53 -3.05 6.27 18.26
CA ILE A 53 -3.12 6.71 19.65
C ILE A 53 -4.47 6.38 20.29
N MET A 54 -5.15 5.37 19.75
CA MET A 54 -6.52 5.05 20.14
C MET A 54 -6.58 3.98 21.22
N ALA A 55 -6.13 2.77 20.95
CA ALA A 55 -6.19 1.62 21.81
C ALA A 55 -5.06 0.63 21.50
N GLU A 56 -4.92 -0.41 22.30
CA GLU A 56 -3.91 -1.46 22.11
C GLU A 56 -4.10 -2.23 20.79
N ASP A 57 -5.36 -2.33 20.31
CA ASP A 57 -5.75 -3.13 19.14
C ASP A 57 -5.90 -2.30 17.85
N SER A 58 -5.25 -1.16 17.72
CA SER A 58 -5.30 -0.30 16.53
C SER A 58 -6.74 0.06 16.12
N LEU A 59 -7.16 -0.24 14.89
CA LEU A 59 -8.50 0.06 14.34
C LEU A 59 -9.46 -1.15 14.43
N CYS A 60 -9.17 -2.19 15.21
CA CYS A 60 -10.01 -3.38 15.29
C CYS A 60 -11.44 -3.04 15.75
N GLY A 61 -11.62 -2.10 16.69
CA GLY A 61 -12.93 -1.60 17.10
C GLY A 61 -13.73 -0.89 16.00
N TYR A 62 -13.10 -0.56 14.86
CA TYR A 62 -13.70 0.16 13.74
C TYR A 62 -13.79 -0.67 12.46
N VAL A 63 -13.64 -2.00 12.54
CA VAL A 63 -13.69 -2.90 11.37
C VAL A 63 -14.97 -2.74 10.56
N PHE A 64 -16.10 -2.42 11.21
CA PHE A 64 -17.40 -2.21 10.55
C PHE A 64 -17.76 -0.74 10.33
N GLN A 65 -16.83 0.17 10.52
CA GLN A 65 -17.01 1.61 10.25
C GLN A 65 -16.52 1.96 8.85
N PRO A 66 -17.42 2.06 7.82
CA PRO A 66 -17.00 2.22 6.43
C PRO A 66 -16.20 3.51 6.21
N MET A 67 -16.52 4.59 6.92
CA MET A 67 -15.83 5.88 6.79
C MET A 67 -14.38 5.77 7.23
N VAL A 68 -14.12 5.17 8.41
CA VAL A 68 -12.76 5.00 8.94
C VAL A 68 -11.94 4.13 7.99
N ASN A 69 -12.48 2.97 7.60
CA ASN A 69 -11.79 2.04 6.71
C ASN A 69 -11.49 2.65 5.34
N LEU A 70 -12.47 3.33 4.72
CA LEU A 70 -12.28 3.94 3.41
C LEU A 70 -11.23 5.06 3.46
N VAL A 71 -11.31 5.94 4.45
CA VAL A 71 -10.37 7.07 4.60
C VAL A 71 -8.96 6.53 4.84
N THR A 72 -8.79 5.54 5.73
CA THR A 72 -7.49 4.91 6.00
C THR A 72 -6.91 4.30 4.73
N MET A 73 -7.68 3.45 4.04
CA MET A 73 -7.22 2.81 2.80
C MET A 73 -6.83 3.83 1.72
N LEU A 74 -7.64 4.89 1.53
CA LEU A 74 -7.35 5.92 0.54
C LEU A 74 -6.07 6.68 0.88
N LEU A 75 -5.87 7.06 2.15
CA LEU A 75 -4.66 7.75 2.58
C LEU A 75 -3.41 6.87 2.38
N ILE A 76 -3.46 5.60 2.77
CA ILE A 76 -2.39 4.62 2.56
C ILE A 76 -2.06 4.49 1.06
N ILE A 77 -3.06 4.30 0.21
CA ILE A 77 -2.86 4.16 -1.23
C ILE A 77 -2.27 5.43 -1.83
N LEU A 78 -2.80 6.60 -1.49
CA LEU A 78 -2.30 7.87 -1.98
C LEU A 78 -0.87 8.13 -1.55
N GLY A 79 -0.53 7.92 -0.29
CA GLY A 79 0.85 8.03 0.21
C GLY A 79 1.79 7.06 -0.51
N GLY A 80 1.39 5.79 -0.62
CA GLY A 80 2.20 4.74 -1.25
C GLY A 80 2.38 4.85 -2.76
N LEU A 81 1.48 5.53 -3.49
CA LEU A 81 1.60 5.74 -4.95
C LEU A 81 2.72 6.71 -5.34
N GLY A 82 3.06 7.63 -4.45
CA GLY A 82 4.11 8.63 -4.69
C GLY A 82 3.68 9.83 -5.51
N TYR A 83 4.37 10.95 -5.25
CA TYR A 83 4.00 12.27 -5.80
C TYR A 83 4.14 12.36 -7.32
N ILE A 84 5.07 11.63 -7.93
CA ILE A 84 5.25 11.61 -9.40
C ILE A 84 3.98 11.08 -10.06
N VAL A 85 3.39 10.01 -9.51
CA VAL A 85 2.16 9.42 -10.03
C VAL A 85 0.99 10.39 -9.86
N TRP A 86 0.90 11.10 -8.72
CA TRP A 86 -0.16 12.10 -8.50
C TRP A 86 -0.17 13.18 -9.57
N TRP A 87 1.00 13.78 -9.82
CA TRP A 87 1.09 14.87 -10.80
C TRP A 87 0.83 14.39 -12.22
N ASP A 88 1.22 13.17 -12.53
CA ASP A 88 0.96 12.57 -13.83
C ASP A 88 -0.54 12.30 -14.03
N VAL A 89 -1.20 11.74 -13.02
CA VAL A 89 -2.65 11.50 -13.02
C VAL A 89 -3.41 12.83 -13.10
N LEU A 90 -3.06 13.82 -12.28
CA LEU A 90 -3.70 15.15 -12.32
C LEU A 90 -3.52 15.85 -13.66
N ARG A 91 -2.35 15.70 -14.31
CA ARG A 91 -2.10 16.22 -15.66
C ARG A 91 -3.05 15.60 -16.68
N VAL A 92 -3.24 14.28 -16.60
CA VAL A 92 -4.12 13.55 -17.52
C VAL A 92 -5.59 13.88 -17.25
N LEU A 93 -6.00 13.98 -15.97
CA LEU A 93 -7.36 14.32 -15.58
C LEU A 93 -7.79 15.73 -16.08
N LYS A 94 -6.90 16.71 -16.09
CA LYS A 94 -7.18 18.04 -16.65
C LYS A 94 -7.58 17.99 -18.14
N ASN A 95 -7.11 16.98 -18.87
CA ASN A 95 -7.37 16.80 -20.29
C ASN A 95 -8.46 15.73 -20.59
N ILE A 96 -9.15 15.23 -19.57
CA ILE A 96 -10.10 14.10 -19.69
C ILE A 96 -11.28 14.42 -20.61
N ARG A 97 -11.73 15.69 -20.64
CA ARG A 97 -12.84 16.14 -21.48
C ARG A 97 -12.58 15.97 -22.97
N SER A 98 -11.30 16.05 -23.38
CA SER A 98 -10.89 15.97 -24.80
C SER A 98 -10.62 14.52 -25.25
N GLN A 99 -10.26 13.59 -24.34
CA GLN A 99 -9.69 12.30 -24.73
C GLN A 99 -10.38 11.05 -24.15
N LYS A 100 -11.47 11.20 -23.37
CA LYS A 100 -12.29 10.10 -22.83
C LYS A 100 -11.48 8.84 -22.41
N LEU A 101 -11.70 7.70 -23.05
CA LEU A 101 -11.11 6.39 -22.72
C LEU A 101 -9.58 6.25 -22.99
N LYS A 102 -8.94 7.24 -23.62
CA LYS A 102 -7.49 7.18 -23.90
C LYS A 102 -6.60 7.68 -22.76
N CYS A 103 -7.20 8.07 -21.62
CA CYS A 103 -6.47 8.66 -20.48
C CYS A 103 -5.33 7.76 -19.98
N PHE A 104 -5.55 6.45 -19.87
CA PHE A 104 -4.49 5.52 -19.43
C PHE A 104 -3.28 5.49 -20.39
N ARG A 105 -3.50 5.68 -21.69
CA ARG A 105 -2.40 5.73 -22.69
C ARG A 105 -1.50 6.95 -22.53
N LEU A 106 -2.04 8.05 -21.98
CA LEU A 106 -1.32 9.32 -21.80
C LEU A 106 -0.42 9.34 -20.57
N LEU A 107 -0.61 8.39 -19.64
CA LEU A 107 0.24 8.24 -18.47
C LEU A 107 1.67 7.85 -18.87
N THR A 108 2.63 8.29 -18.06
CA THR A 108 4.02 7.83 -18.17
C THR A 108 4.12 6.34 -17.91
N LEU A 109 5.17 5.67 -18.39
CA LEU A 109 5.40 4.25 -18.13
C LEU A 109 5.47 3.97 -16.63
N HIS A 110 6.16 4.85 -15.89
CA HIS A 110 6.25 4.76 -14.42
C HIS A 110 4.87 4.74 -13.75
N SER A 111 4.00 5.69 -14.09
CA SER A 111 2.65 5.77 -13.50
C SER A 111 1.77 4.58 -13.89
N LYS A 112 1.89 4.09 -15.11
CA LYS A 112 1.17 2.88 -15.55
C LYS A 112 1.57 1.67 -14.72
N ILE A 113 2.87 1.45 -14.55
CA ILE A 113 3.39 0.33 -13.75
C ILE A 113 2.92 0.48 -12.29
N ALA A 114 3.11 1.64 -11.70
CA ALA A 114 2.75 1.91 -10.31
C ALA A 114 1.26 1.63 -10.03
N LEU A 115 0.37 2.15 -10.87
CA LEU A 115 -1.08 1.98 -10.72
C LEU A 115 -1.51 0.53 -10.96
N THR A 116 -1.00 -0.10 -12.03
CA THR A 116 -1.35 -1.49 -12.38
C THR A 116 -0.90 -2.47 -11.32
N VAL A 117 0.37 -2.38 -10.88
CA VAL A 117 0.92 -3.29 -9.86
C VAL A 117 0.23 -3.06 -8.52
N THR A 118 -0.01 -1.81 -8.14
CA THR A 118 -0.78 -1.50 -6.92
C THR A 118 -2.17 -2.13 -6.96
N GLY A 119 -2.90 -1.96 -8.06
CA GLY A 119 -4.23 -2.55 -8.23
C GLY A 119 -4.22 -4.07 -8.18
N ILE A 120 -3.26 -4.72 -8.86
CA ILE A 120 -3.11 -6.18 -8.84
C ILE A 120 -2.83 -6.68 -7.43
N LEU A 121 -1.88 -6.07 -6.71
CA LEU A 121 -1.53 -6.48 -5.35
C LEU A 121 -2.70 -6.34 -4.37
N ILE A 122 -3.49 -5.25 -4.49
CA ILE A 122 -4.69 -5.07 -3.65
C ILE A 122 -5.73 -6.14 -3.97
N VAL A 123 -6.03 -6.38 -5.25
CA VAL A 123 -7.07 -7.35 -5.64
C VAL A 123 -6.66 -8.77 -5.28
N VAL A 124 -5.42 -9.16 -5.61
CA VAL A 124 -4.91 -10.52 -5.32
C VAL A 124 -4.76 -10.71 -3.81
N GLY A 125 -4.25 -9.72 -3.08
CA GLY A 125 -4.15 -9.76 -1.63
C GLY A 125 -5.52 -9.87 -0.96
N ALA A 126 -6.49 -9.04 -1.36
CA ALA A 126 -7.85 -9.10 -0.81
C ALA A 126 -8.53 -10.46 -1.09
N ALA A 127 -8.38 -11.00 -2.31
CA ALA A 127 -8.89 -12.32 -2.64
C ALA A 127 -8.23 -13.43 -1.79
N ALA A 128 -6.92 -13.34 -1.58
CA ALA A 128 -6.20 -14.30 -0.75
C ALA A 128 -6.66 -14.24 0.71
N PHE A 129 -6.70 -13.06 1.34
CA PHE A 129 -7.21 -12.92 2.71
C PHE A 129 -8.66 -13.38 2.83
N TYR A 130 -9.52 -13.04 1.86
CA TYR A 130 -10.92 -13.50 1.86
C TYR A 130 -11.01 -15.03 1.86
N ILE A 131 -10.20 -15.73 1.05
CA ILE A 131 -10.24 -17.19 0.94
C ILE A 131 -9.68 -17.86 2.19
N PHE A 132 -8.52 -17.40 2.70
CA PHE A 132 -7.82 -18.08 3.79
C PHE A 132 -8.35 -17.73 5.18
N GLU A 133 -8.96 -16.55 5.36
CA GLU A 133 -9.58 -16.13 6.61
C GLU A 133 -11.07 -16.42 6.67
N TYR A 134 -11.68 -16.93 5.60
CA TYR A 134 -13.13 -17.14 5.49
C TYR A 134 -13.73 -17.94 6.65
N ASN A 135 -13.05 -19.01 7.09
CA ASN A 135 -13.48 -19.91 8.15
C ASN A 135 -12.70 -19.74 9.46
N ASN A 136 -11.89 -18.69 9.59
CA ASN A 136 -11.12 -18.46 10.80
C ASN A 136 -12.03 -17.88 11.91
N PRO A 137 -12.25 -18.61 13.02
CA PRO A 137 -13.15 -18.19 14.08
C PRO A 137 -12.64 -16.99 14.86
N LEU A 138 -11.33 -16.72 14.84
CA LEU A 138 -10.71 -15.63 15.57
C LEU A 138 -10.71 -14.32 14.79
N THR A 139 -10.96 -14.36 13.45
CA THR A 139 -10.90 -13.16 12.59
C THR A 139 -12.20 -12.87 11.86
N MET A 140 -12.59 -13.71 10.88
CA MET A 140 -13.67 -13.36 9.94
C MET A 140 -14.87 -14.30 9.90
N GLN A 141 -14.87 -15.41 10.63
CA GLN A 141 -15.92 -16.43 10.52
C GLN A 141 -17.33 -15.87 10.81
N ASP A 142 -17.45 -14.98 11.80
CA ASP A 142 -18.74 -14.42 12.21
C ASP A 142 -19.16 -13.20 11.38
N TYR A 143 -18.33 -12.77 10.44
CA TYR A 143 -18.61 -11.62 9.60
C TYR A 143 -19.57 -11.97 8.46
N THR A 144 -20.45 -11.03 8.12
CA THR A 144 -21.27 -11.13 6.90
C THR A 144 -20.39 -10.98 5.65
N VAL A 145 -20.87 -11.46 4.50
CA VAL A 145 -20.11 -11.39 3.24
C VAL A 145 -19.57 -9.99 2.92
N PRO A 146 -20.36 -8.89 3.02
CA PRO A 146 -19.82 -7.54 2.81
C PRO A 146 -18.72 -7.17 3.81
N GLN A 147 -18.86 -7.55 5.09
CA GLN A 147 -17.87 -7.27 6.12
C GLN A 147 -16.55 -8.00 5.85
N ARG A 148 -16.62 -9.28 5.43
CA ARG A 148 -15.43 -10.06 5.02
C ARG A 148 -14.70 -9.39 3.85
N ILE A 149 -15.44 -8.89 2.85
CA ILE A 149 -14.85 -8.18 1.70
C ILE A 149 -14.13 -6.92 2.18
N TRP A 150 -14.75 -6.13 3.06
CA TRP A 150 -14.13 -4.91 3.61
C TRP A 150 -12.88 -5.21 4.43
N ALA A 151 -12.94 -6.18 5.34
CA ALA A 151 -11.80 -6.57 6.16
C ALA A 151 -10.65 -7.13 5.32
N SER A 152 -10.94 -7.99 4.33
CA SER A 152 -9.94 -8.52 3.41
C SER A 152 -9.30 -7.43 2.54
N LEU A 153 -10.10 -6.46 2.06
CA LEU A 153 -9.60 -5.33 1.29
C LEU A 153 -8.71 -4.44 2.15
N PHE A 154 -9.13 -4.15 3.39
CA PHE A 154 -8.32 -3.37 4.34
C PHE A 154 -6.99 -4.08 4.63
N GLN A 155 -7.03 -5.39 4.92
CA GLN A 155 -5.82 -6.17 5.17
C GLN A 155 -4.85 -6.15 3.98
N ALA A 156 -5.36 -6.27 2.75
CA ALA A 156 -4.52 -6.19 1.55
C ALA A 156 -3.89 -4.80 1.34
N VAL A 157 -4.56 -3.73 1.77
CA VAL A 157 -4.02 -2.37 1.67
C VAL A 157 -3.01 -2.11 2.78
N THR A 158 -3.29 -2.50 4.02
CA THR A 158 -2.42 -2.23 5.17
C THR A 158 -1.12 -3.00 5.12
N THR A 159 -1.13 -4.24 4.62
CA THR A 159 0.08 -5.06 4.44
C THR A 159 1.08 -4.48 3.43
N ARG A 160 0.70 -3.43 2.69
CA ARG A 160 1.64 -2.67 1.86
C ARG A 160 2.44 -1.64 2.66
N THR A 161 2.96 -2.07 3.82
CA THR A 161 3.81 -1.30 4.74
C THR A 161 3.11 -0.13 5.43
N ALA A 162 1.80 -0.24 5.69
CA ALA A 162 1.07 0.81 6.39
C ALA A 162 0.98 0.58 7.90
N GLY A 163 0.69 -0.64 8.36
CA GLY A 163 0.78 -1.05 9.77
C GLY A 163 -0.51 -0.92 10.59
N PHE A 164 -1.62 -0.38 10.06
CA PHE A 164 -2.90 -0.39 10.75
C PHE A 164 -3.55 -1.77 10.72
N ALA A 165 -4.26 -2.14 11.81
CA ALA A 165 -4.98 -3.39 11.91
C ALA A 165 -6.47 -3.16 12.15
N THR A 166 -7.33 -3.84 11.40
CA THR A 166 -8.79 -3.94 11.66
C THR A 166 -9.21 -5.33 12.09
N ILE A 167 -8.31 -6.30 12.00
CA ILE A 167 -8.44 -7.65 12.52
C ILE A 167 -7.17 -7.97 13.33
N PRO A 168 -7.25 -8.77 14.40
CA PRO A 168 -6.09 -9.16 15.19
C PRO A 168 -5.05 -9.84 14.30
N GLN A 169 -3.81 -9.34 14.31
CA GLN A 169 -2.76 -9.85 13.44
C GLN A 169 -2.15 -11.16 13.96
N GLU A 170 -2.20 -11.38 15.27
CA GLU A 170 -1.76 -12.61 15.96
C GLU A 170 -2.67 -13.81 15.66
N ASP A 171 -3.94 -13.54 15.35
CA ASP A 171 -4.97 -14.55 15.10
C ASP A 171 -5.09 -14.94 13.62
N LEU A 172 -4.24 -14.40 12.76
CA LEU A 172 -4.23 -14.76 11.33
C LEU A 172 -3.83 -16.22 11.14
N THR A 173 -4.43 -16.89 10.15
CA THR A 173 -3.94 -18.20 9.71
C THR A 173 -2.50 -18.13 9.25
N ASN A 174 -1.73 -19.21 9.41
CA ASN A 174 -0.33 -19.27 8.97
C ASN A 174 -0.17 -18.89 7.50
N THR A 175 -1.13 -19.27 6.65
CA THR A 175 -1.13 -18.92 5.22
C THR A 175 -1.30 -17.43 5.02
N SER A 176 -2.22 -16.79 5.73
CA SER A 176 -2.43 -15.35 5.68
C SER A 176 -1.23 -14.57 6.24
N ALA A 177 -0.58 -15.09 7.27
CA ALA A 177 0.65 -14.50 7.81
C ALA A 177 1.78 -14.51 6.76
N ILE A 178 1.98 -15.63 6.04
CA ILE A 178 2.97 -15.71 4.95
C ILE A 178 2.61 -14.73 3.83
N ILE A 179 1.34 -14.65 3.43
CA ILE A 179 0.89 -13.70 2.41
C ILE A 179 1.12 -12.26 2.86
N SER A 180 0.86 -11.95 4.14
CA SER A 180 1.16 -10.63 4.73
C SER A 180 2.64 -10.28 4.56
N VAL A 181 3.54 -11.18 4.91
CA VAL A 181 4.99 -10.99 4.75
C VAL A 181 5.35 -10.75 3.29
N LEU A 182 4.82 -11.55 2.35
CA LEU A 182 5.08 -11.38 0.92
C LEU A 182 4.58 -10.02 0.39
N LEU A 183 3.41 -9.57 0.84
CA LEU A 183 2.87 -8.25 0.46
C LEU A 183 3.68 -7.11 1.08
N MET A 184 4.16 -7.25 2.33
CA MET A 184 5.02 -6.28 3.00
C MET A 184 6.38 -6.14 2.31
N LEU A 185 6.93 -7.21 1.72
CA LEU A 185 8.15 -7.13 0.92
C LEU A 185 7.97 -6.22 -0.31
N ILE A 186 6.76 -6.19 -0.91
CA ILE A 186 6.43 -5.36 -2.06
C ILE A 186 5.67 -4.11 -1.58
N GLY A 187 6.39 -3.11 -1.19
CA GLY A 187 5.81 -1.86 -0.67
C GLY A 187 5.19 -0.95 -1.73
N GLY A 188 5.36 0.36 -1.56
CA GLY A 188 4.80 1.35 -2.47
C GLY A 188 5.64 1.64 -3.70
N SER A 189 5.24 2.70 -4.42
CA SER A 189 5.95 3.18 -5.60
C SER A 189 7.13 4.09 -5.21
N PRO A 190 8.09 4.31 -6.11
CA PRO A 190 9.16 5.28 -5.89
C PRO A 190 8.62 6.68 -5.58
N VAL A 191 9.31 7.40 -4.68
CA VAL A 191 8.91 8.75 -4.22
C VAL A 191 7.56 8.76 -3.48
N GLY A 192 7.09 7.61 -3.00
CA GLY A 192 5.98 7.48 -2.06
C GLY A 192 6.47 7.31 -0.63
N THR A 193 5.54 7.33 0.32
CA THR A 193 5.80 7.19 1.77
C THR A 193 6.00 5.75 2.22
N ALA A 194 5.45 4.77 1.49
CA ALA A 194 5.54 3.36 1.82
C ALA A 194 6.97 2.80 1.75
N GLY A 195 7.29 1.89 2.65
CA GLY A 195 8.55 1.13 2.72
C GLY A 195 8.68 0.02 1.67
N GLY A 196 9.47 -0.98 1.96
CA GLY A 196 9.65 -2.19 1.15
C GLY A 196 10.30 -1.97 -0.22
N MET A 197 10.41 -3.06 -1.00
CA MET A 197 10.85 -2.99 -2.39
C MET A 197 9.82 -2.25 -3.23
N LYS A 198 10.28 -1.33 -4.09
CA LYS A 198 9.36 -0.48 -4.86
C LYS A 198 8.64 -1.28 -5.96
N THR A 199 7.33 -1.04 -6.10
CA THR A 199 6.48 -1.74 -7.10
C THR A 199 7.06 -1.72 -8.51
N VAL A 200 7.66 -0.59 -8.93
CA VAL A 200 8.30 -0.46 -10.25
C VAL A 200 9.53 -1.35 -10.36
N THR A 201 10.33 -1.48 -9.29
CA THR A 201 11.53 -2.34 -9.26
C THR A 201 11.15 -3.81 -9.45
N ILE A 202 10.14 -4.27 -8.70
CA ILE A 202 9.63 -5.65 -8.81
C ILE A 202 9.01 -5.91 -10.19
N ALA A 203 8.22 -4.97 -10.71
CA ALA A 203 7.64 -5.10 -12.05
C ALA A 203 8.70 -5.24 -13.14
N VAL A 204 9.74 -4.40 -13.09
CA VAL A 204 10.87 -4.46 -14.04
C VAL A 204 11.59 -5.78 -13.94
N LEU A 205 11.85 -6.29 -12.71
CA LEU A 205 12.48 -7.58 -12.48
C LEU A 205 11.65 -8.73 -13.06
N LEU A 206 10.36 -8.80 -12.73
CA LEU A 206 9.47 -9.87 -13.20
C LEU A 206 9.36 -9.87 -14.74
N VAL A 207 9.17 -8.70 -15.35
CA VAL A 207 9.08 -8.59 -16.81
C VAL A 207 10.39 -9.02 -17.48
N SER A 208 11.54 -8.65 -16.92
CA SER A 208 12.83 -9.08 -17.45
C SER A 208 13.05 -10.58 -17.30
N MET A 209 12.62 -11.19 -16.19
CA MET A 209 12.68 -12.64 -16.00
C MET A 209 11.81 -13.37 -17.05
N PHE A 210 10.58 -12.93 -17.26
CA PHE A 210 9.72 -13.54 -18.29
C PHE A 210 10.25 -13.32 -19.72
N ALA A 211 10.86 -12.17 -20.01
CA ALA A 211 11.51 -11.91 -21.29
C ALA A 211 12.68 -12.87 -21.51
N THR A 212 13.52 -13.09 -20.50
CA THR A 212 14.66 -14.01 -20.55
C THR A 212 14.20 -15.46 -20.73
N ILE A 213 13.18 -15.91 -19.98
CA ILE A 213 12.59 -17.25 -20.12
C ILE A 213 12.00 -17.43 -21.54
N GLY A 214 11.40 -16.37 -22.11
CA GLY A 214 10.84 -16.37 -23.45
C GLY A 214 11.86 -16.13 -24.57
N ASN A 215 13.17 -16.14 -24.28
CA ASN A 215 14.27 -15.89 -25.23
C ASN A 215 14.09 -14.56 -26.03
N LYS A 216 13.52 -13.54 -25.40
CA LYS A 216 13.40 -12.20 -25.99
C LYS A 216 14.64 -11.37 -25.68
N GLU A 217 15.15 -10.66 -26.66
CA GLU A 217 16.34 -9.80 -26.51
C GLU A 217 16.09 -8.62 -25.58
N ASP A 218 14.87 -8.06 -25.58
CA ASP A 218 14.49 -6.91 -24.81
C ASP A 218 13.24 -7.19 -23.95
N ALA A 219 13.26 -6.65 -22.74
CA ALA A 219 12.10 -6.65 -21.86
C ALA A 219 11.17 -5.49 -22.24
N GLU A 220 9.94 -5.77 -22.64
CA GLU A 220 8.96 -4.77 -23.04
C GLU A 220 7.78 -4.72 -22.07
N LEU A 221 7.34 -3.53 -21.72
CA LEU A 221 6.16 -3.30 -20.91
C LEU A 221 5.34 -2.12 -21.46
N PHE A 222 4.03 -2.33 -21.67
CA PHE A 222 3.12 -1.35 -22.28
C PHE A 222 3.63 -0.81 -23.65
N GLY A 223 4.28 -1.67 -24.46
CA GLY A 223 4.82 -1.31 -25.77
C GLY A 223 6.04 -0.36 -25.70
N ARG A 224 6.80 -0.42 -24.60
CA ARG A 224 8.06 0.33 -24.42
C ARG A 224 9.15 -0.60 -23.92
N ASN A 225 10.32 -0.52 -24.53
CA ASN A 225 11.49 -1.29 -24.09
C ASN A 225 12.02 -0.74 -22.76
N ILE A 226 12.37 -1.66 -21.86
CA ILE A 226 13.00 -1.37 -20.59
C ILE A 226 14.52 -1.37 -20.78
N PRO A 227 15.23 -0.27 -20.49
CA PRO A 227 16.69 -0.24 -20.65
C PRO A 227 17.36 -1.31 -19.77
N LYS A 228 18.37 -2.02 -20.30
CA LYS A 228 19.16 -3.03 -19.55
C LYS A 228 19.75 -2.47 -18.25
N GLN A 229 20.10 -1.18 -18.24
CA GLN A 229 20.58 -0.52 -17.04
C GLN A 229 19.51 -0.47 -15.92
N ALA A 230 18.23 -0.29 -16.27
CA ALA A 230 17.14 -0.31 -15.29
C ALA A 230 16.93 -1.72 -14.72
N VAL A 231 17.05 -2.76 -15.56
CA VAL A 231 17.00 -4.16 -15.13
C VAL A 231 18.12 -4.46 -14.15
N ASN A 232 19.37 -4.15 -14.49
CA ASN A 232 20.54 -4.39 -13.62
C ASN A 232 20.43 -3.66 -12.28
N LYS A 233 19.95 -2.41 -12.28
CA LYS A 233 19.69 -1.68 -11.02
C LYS A 233 18.60 -2.35 -10.18
N SER A 234 17.54 -2.86 -10.81
CA SER A 234 16.46 -3.56 -10.12
C SER A 234 16.96 -4.85 -9.46
N VAL A 235 17.76 -5.64 -10.18
CA VAL A 235 18.39 -6.86 -9.64
C VAL A 235 19.29 -6.53 -8.44
N ALA A 236 20.14 -5.51 -8.56
CA ALA A 236 21.03 -5.10 -7.48
C ALA A 236 20.26 -4.64 -6.23
N VAL A 237 19.22 -3.82 -6.40
CA VAL A 237 18.39 -3.33 -5.28
C VAL A 237 17.67 -4.48 -4.59
N VAL A 238 17.07 -5.41 -5.34
CA VAL A 238 16.37 -6.57 -4.78
C VAL A 238 17.33 -7.50 -4.07
N GLY A 239 18.51 -7.77 -4.68
CA GLY A 239 19.55 -8.59 -4.04
C GLY A 239 20.04 -8.00 -2.72
N MET A 240 20.37 -6.70 -2.69
CA MET A 240 20.76 -6.01 -1.46
C MET A 240 19.65 -6.04 -0.39
N PHE A 241 18.39 -5.86 -0.78
CA PHE A 241 17.27 -5.93 0.14
C PHE A 241 17.19 -7.29 0.82
N PHE A 242 17.30 -8.39 0.06
CA PHE A 242 17.27 -9.74 0.63
C PHE A 242 18.48 -10.02 1.53
N ILE A 243 19.68 -9.57 1.15
CA ILE A 243 20.88 -9.72 1.99
C ILE A 243 20.69 -9.00 3.33
N ILE A 244 20.25 -7.73 3.31
CA ILE A 244 20.06 -6.94 4.53
C ILE A 244 18.92 -7.55 5.38
N ALA A 245 17.80 -7.93 4.77
CA ALA A 245 16.69 -8.55 5.48
C ALA A 245 17.10 -9.87 6.16
N SER A 246 17.84 -10.73 5.44
CA SER A 246 18.35 -11.99 6.00
C SER A 246 19.33 -11.78 7.14
N LEU A 247 20.28 -10.86 6.99
CA LEU A 247 21.23 -10.52 8.07
C LEU A 247 20.52 -9.95 9.30
N SER A 248 19.51 -9.08 9.08
CA SER A 248 18.71 -8.53 10.19
C SER A 248 17.90 -9.61 10.91
N ALA A 249 17.31 -10.54 10.16
CA ALA A 249 16.56 -11.67 10.74
C ALA A 249 17.48 -12.58 11.57
N ILE A 250 18.67 -12.92 11.06
CA ILE A 250 19.66 -13.73 11.78
C ILE A 250 20.12 -13.00 13.07
N PHE A 251 20.39 -11.68 12.97
CA PHE A 251 20.80 -10.90 14.13
C PHE A 251 19.69 -10.85 15.19
N LEU A 252 18.45 -10.58 14.78
CA LEU A 252 17.31 -10.56 15.71
C LEU A 252 17.10 -11.93 16.37
N SER A 253 17.14 -13.01 15.59
CA SER A 253 17.04 -14.38 16.12
C SER A 253 18.14 -14.73 17.13
N ALA A 254 19.34 -14.17 16.96
CA ALA A 254 20.46 -14.40 17.89
C ALA A 254 20.38 -13.57 19.18
N VAL A 255 19.66 -12.44 19.17
CA VAL A 255 19.56 -11.52 20.32
C VAL A 255 18.25 -11.72 21.08
N THR A 256 17.20 -12.17 20.42
CA THR A 256 15.90 -12.43 21.03
C THR A 256 15.77 -13.92 21.25
N ASP A 257 15.67 -14.36 22.52
CA ASP A 257 15.22 -15.72 22.87
C ASP A 257 13.73 -15.82 22.50
N ALA A 258 13.46 -15.80 21.21
CA ALA A 258 12.12 -15.96 20.69
C ALA A 258 11.89 -17.48 20.54
N ASP A 259 11.12 -18.02 21.48
CA ASP A 259 10.52 -19.35 21.38
C ASP A 259 9.56 -19.45 20.18
#